data_b32fc6e521b08dba6d305e2b8a3079f7
#
_entry.id   b32fc6e521b08dba6d305e2b8a3079f7
#
_cell.length_a   1.000
_cell.length_b   1.000
_cell.length_c   1.000
_cell.angle_alpha   90.00
_cell.angle_beta   90.00
_cell.angle_gamma   90.00
#
_symmetry.space_group_name_H-M   'P 1'
#
loop_
_entity.id
_entity.type
_entity.pdbx_description
1 polymer ?
#
loop_
_entity_poly.entity_id
_entity_poly.type
_entity_poly.pdbx_seq_one_letter_code
_entity_poly.pdbx_strand_id
1 'polypeptide(L)'
;MNNLEFFLNLSPNKINAILIDKVNKNKIFNKDFDLENNFNDAKVVIDNLNRILKNLIIEVEKKISNPLNTINLMIDNPETLSINTSVKKNFDNKKILKNQIEYLIEDLKQQILKNSSDIKIGHILVEYYFLDGEIYNKLPIGETCKDLVIQTRFICFSKFFTDSLEDLFLNYQIDINKIICTNYAKSLLENDFEDNLAEAGLKVVDGFNTNEVDINSKKMIKVGFFEKLFHIFS
;
A
#
# COMPACT_ATOMS: atom_id res chain seq x y z
N MET A 1 -11.56 6.69 -18.60
CA MET A 1 -11.26 5.62 -17.63
C MET A 1 -10.65 6.10 -16.32
N ASN A 2 -10.28 7.36 -16.18
CA ASN A 2 -9.49 7.82 -15.02
C ASN A 2 -10.21 7.88 -13.67
N ASN A 3 -11.50 7.52 -13.62
CA ASN A 3 -12.31 7.72 -12.40
C ASN A 3 -12.75 6.42 -11.72
N LEU A 4 -12.43 5.25 -12.27
CA LEU A 4 -12.83 3.97 -11.70
C LEU A 4 -11.66 3.30 -10.99
N GLU A 5 -11.91 2.82 -9.76
CA GLU A 5 -10.97 2.02 -9.00
C GLU A 5 -11.59 0.67 -8.65
N PHE A 6 -10.81 -0.37 -8.85
CA PHE A 6 -11.21 -1.73 -8.47
C PHE A 6 -10.43 -2.15 -7.22
N PHE A 7 -11.18 -2.55 -6.21
CA PHE A 7 -10.66 -3.07 -4.95
C PHE A 7 -11.04 -4.53 -4.80
N LEU A 8 -10.08 -5.36 -4.44
CA LEU A 8 -10.29 -6.73 -4.03
C LEU A 8 -9.85 -6.87 -2.58
N ASN A 9 -10.80 -7.04 -1.67
CA ASN A 9 -10.52 -7.25 -0.25
C ASN A 9 -10.49 -8.74 0.07
N LEU A 10 -9.36 -9.19 0.58
CA LEU A 10 -9.12 -10.54 1.04
C LEU A 10 -9.22 -10.56 2.56
N SER A 11 -10.29 -11.14 3.09
CA SER A 11 -10.53 -11.28 4.53
C SER A 11 -10.61 -12.76 4.94
N PRO A 12 -10.53 -13.12 6.23
CA PRO A 12 -10.44 -14.50 6.69
C PRO A 12 -11.54 -15.44 6.18
N ASN A 13 -12.74 -14.91 5.95
CA ASN A 13 -13.92 -15.71 5.61
C ASN A 13 -14.49 -15.38 4.23
N LYS A 14 -14.03 -14.31 3.58
CA LYS A 14 -14.61 -13.88 2.30
C LYS A 14 -13.65 -13.07 1.46
N ILE A 15 -13.90 -13.11 0.15
CA ILE A 15 -13.31 -12.18 -0.82
C ILE A 15 -14.41 -11.21 -1.22
N ASN A 16 -14.15 -9.91 -1.09
CA ASN A 16 -15.09 -8.87 -1.52
C ASN A 16 -14.48 -8.09 -2.70
N ALA A 17 -15.19 -8.03 -3.82
CA ALA A 17 -14.79 -7.36 -5.04
C ALA A 17 -15.65 -6.12 -5.26
N ILE A 18 -15.02 -4.93 -5.29
CA ILE A 18 -15.71 -3.65 -5.37
C ILE A 18 -15.13 -2.82 -6.51
N LEU A 19 -15.98 -2.36 -7.42
CA LEU A 19 -15.66 -1.31 -8.40
C LEU A 19 -16.37 -0.03 -7.98
N ILE A 20 -15.63 1.04 -7.82
CA ILE A 20 -16.14 2.35 -7.37
C ILE A 20 -15.77 3.46 -8.34
N ASP A 21 -16.70 4.40 -8.56
CA ASP A 21 -16.40 5.69 -9.18
C ASP A 21 -15.82 6.64 -8.11
N LYS A 22 -14.58 7.10 -8.32
CA LYS A 22 -13.89 8.00 -7.38
C LYS A 22 -14.58 9.35 -7.21
N VAL A 23 -15.22 9.85 -8.26
CA VAL A 23 -15.84 11.18 -8.25
C VAL A 23 -17.15 11.17 -7.50
N ASN A 24 -18.00 10.21 -7.85
CA ASN A 24 -19.36 10.13 -7.28
C ASN A 24 -19.41 9.23 -6.04
N LYS A 25 -18.34 8.52 -5.72
CA LYS A 25 -18.24 7.50 -4.66
C LYS A 25 -19.32 6.41 -4.76
N ASN A 26 -19.88 6.20 -5.94
CA ASN A 26 -20.88 5.19 -6.18
C ASN A 26 -20.24 3.83 -6.46
N LYS A 27 -20.67 2.78 -5.77
CA LYS A 27 -20.28 1.40 -6.06
C LYS A 27 -21.01 0.95 -7.34
N ILE A 28 -20.25 0.72 -8.42
CA ILE A 28 -20.74 0.25 -9.73
C ILE A 28 -20.89 -1.27 -9.74
N PHE A 29 -20.01 -1.94 -8.98
CA PHE A 29 -20.02 -3.39 -8.79
C PHE A 29 -19.64 -3.70 -7.34
N ASN A 30 -20.34 -4.66 -6.75
CA ASN A 30 -20.00 -5.20 -5.43
C ASN A 30 -20.41 -6.66 -5.40
N LYS A 31 -19.47 -7.56 -5.08
CA LYS A 31 -19.72 -8.99 -5.01
C LYS A 31 -18.86 -9.64 -3.94
N ASP A 32 -19.50 -10.45 -3.13
CA ASP A 32 -18.85 -11.25 -2.10
C ASP A 32 -18.74 -12.71 -2.55
N PHE A 33 -17.65 -13.34 -2.14
CA PHE A 33 -17.40 -14.77 -2.32
C PHE A 33 -16.97 -15.34 -0.98
N ASP A 34 -17.72 -16.32 -0.48
CA ASP A 34 -17.38 -17.00 0.76
C ASP A 34 -16.15 -17.90 0.55
N LEU A 35 -15.26 -17.90 1.52
CA LEU A 35 -14.11 -18.79 1.57
C LEU A 35 -14.47 -20.01 2.44
N GLU A 36 -14.43 -21.19 1.85
CA GLU A 36 -14.80 -22.44 2.51
C GLU A 36 -13.82 -22.88 3.61
N ASN A 37 -12.60 -22.30 3.63
CA ASN A 37 -11.55 -22.64 4.59
C ASN A 37 -10.82 -21.38 5.07
N ASN A 38 -10.45 -21.39 6.35
CA ASN A 38 -9.78 -20.28 7.02
C ASN A 38 -8.54 -19.76 6.28
N PHE A 39 -8.38 -18.45 6.28
CA PHE A 39 -7.26 -17.67 5.73
C PHE A 39 -5.87 -18.04 6.27
N ASN A 40 -5.77 -19.03 7.15
CA ASN A 40 -4.52 -19.43 7.80
C ASN A 40 -3.53 -20.13 6.85
N ASP A 41 -3.96 -20.46 5.62
CA ASP A 41 -3.09 -21.04 4.59
C ASP A 41 -3.14 -20.16 3.34
N ALA A 42 -2.04 -19.45 3.07
CA ALA A 42 -1.87 -18.62 1.90
C ALA A 42 -2.18 -19.34 0.59
N LYS A 43 -1.82 -20.63 0.50
CA LYS A 43 -2.07 -21.46 -0.68
C LYS A 43 -3.57 -21.67 -0.91
N VAL A 44 -4.33 -21.93 0.16
CA VAL A 44 -5.80 -22.11 0.08
C VAL A 44 -6.46 -20.84 -0.44
N VAL A 45 -6.03 -19.67 0.04
CA VAL A 45 -6.54 -18.37 -0.44
C VAL A 45 -6.25 -18.18 -1.92
N ILE A 46 -5.02 -18.44 -2.36
CA ILE A 46 -4.61 -18.34 -3.76
C ILE A 46 -5.42 -19.28 -4.65
N ASP A 47 -5.61 -20.54 -4.23
CA ASP A 47 -6.39 -21.53 -4.98
C ASP A 47 -7.86 -21.11 -5.10
N ASN A 48 -8.48 -20.62 -4.02
CA ASN A 48 -9.86 -20.13 -4.05
C ASN A 48 -9.98 -18.89 -4.95
N LEU A 49 -9.06 -17.94 -4.82
CA LEU A 49 -9.04 -16.75 -5.65
C LEU A 49 -8.90 -17.14 -7.15
N ASN A 50 -8.00 -18.05 -7.48
CA ASN A 50 -7.80 -18.50 -8.86
C ASN A 50 -9.07 -19.11 -9.47
N ARG A 51 -9.87 -19.83 -8.69
CA ARG A 51 -11.15 -20.42 -9.17
C ARG A 51 -12.17 -19.35 -9.56
N ILE A 52 -12.24 -18.23 -8.83
CA ILE A 52 -13.25 -17.19 -9.07
C ILE A 52 -12.78 -16.09 -10.01
N LEU A 53 -11.45 -15.88 -10.10
CA LEU A 53 -10.85 -14.70 -10.70
C LEU A 53 -11.23 -14.52 -12.18
N LYS A 54 -11.19 -15.60 -12.97
CA LYS A 54 -11.56 -15.56 -14.39
C LYS A 54 -12.98 -15.00 -14.61
N ASN A 55 -13.95 -15.53 -13.86
CA ASN A 55 -15.33 -15.09 -13.99
C ASN A 55 -15.55 -13.68 -13.45
N LEU A 56 -14.88 -13.36 -12.35
CA LEU A 56 -14.90 -12.03 -11.76
C LEU A 56 -14.38 -10.96 -12.74
N ILE A 57 -13.24 -11.20 -13.38
CA ILE A 57 -12.67 -10.30 -14.38
C ILE A 57 -13.67 -10.07 -15.51
N ILE A 58 -14.25 -11.13 -16.08
CA ILE A 58 -15.25 -11.03 -17.17
C ILE A 58 -16.46 -10.19 -16.73
N GLU A 59 -16.96 -10.39 -15.50
CA GLU A 59 -18.10 -9.63 -14.97
C GLU A 59 -17.76 -8.14 -14.82
N VAL A 60 -16.57 -7.83 -14.30
CA VAL A 60 -16.10 -6.44 -14.11
C VAL A 60 -15.87 -5.77 -15.47
N GLU A 61 -15.18 -6.43 -16.40
CA GLU A 61 -14.90 -5.90 -17.73
C GLU A 61 -16.17 -5.60 -18.52
N LYS A 62 -17.22 -6.44 -18.38
CA LYS A 62 -18.56 -6.15 -18.94
C LYS A 62 -19.17 -4.89 -18.36
N LYS A 63 -18.92 -4.56 -17.08
CA LYS A 63 -19.43 -3.34 -16.44
C LYS A 63 -18.70 -2.08 -16.91
N ILE A 64 -17.39 -2.18 -17.11
CA ILE A 64 -16.56 -1.03 -17.51
C ILE A 64 -16.42 -0.91 -19.03
N SER A 65 -16.87 -1.93 -19.80
CA SER A 65 -16.72 -2.04 -21.27
C SER A 65 -15.27 -1.90 -21.74
N ASN A 66 -14.31 -2.31 -20.92
CA ASN A 66 -12.86 -2.21 -21.18
C ASN A 66 -12.12 -3.30 -20.40
N PRO A 67 -10.88 -3.66 -20.80
CA PRO A 67 -10.03 -4.55 -20.03
C PRO A 67 -9.72 -4.00 -18.64
N LEU A 68 -9.70 -4.89 -17.64
CA LEU A 68 -9.24 -4.59 -16.28
C LEU A 68 -7.72 -4.73 -16.22
N ASN A 69 -6.98 -3.61 -16.23
CA ASN A 69 -5.53 -3.63 -16.26
C ASN A 69 -4.88 -3.48 -14.88
N THR A 70 -5.60 -2.90 -13.92
CA THR A 70 -5.04 -2.60 -12.59
C THR A 70 -6.07 -2.85 -11.49
N ILE A 71 -5.58 -3.30 -10.34
CA ILE A 71 -6.38 -3.49 -9.14
C ILE A 71 -5.66 -2.96 -7.91
N ASN A 72 -6.42 -2.68 -6.85
CA ASN A 72 -5.90 -2.45 -5.51
C ASN A 72 -6.28 -3.66 -4.65
N LEU A 73 -5.28 -4.29 -4.02
CA LEU A 73 -5.51 -5.38 -3.07
C LEU A 73 -5.62 -4.84 -1.66
N MET A 74 -6.70 -5.17 -0.98
CA MET A 74 -6.86 -4.95 0.45
C MET A 74 -6.70 -6.30 1.17
N ILE A 75 -5.86 -6.34 2.19
CA ILE A 75 -5.56 -7.58 2.91
C ILE A 75 -5.94 -7.38 4.38
N ASP A 76 -6.91 -8.17 4.82
CA ASP A 76 -7.33 -8.30 6.22
C ASP A 76 -6.81 -9.64 6.76
N ASN A 77 -5.54 -9.66 7.15
CA ASN A 77 -4.89 -10.87 7.68
C ASN A 77 -4.40 -10.61 9.10
N PRO A 78 -4.75 -11.47 10.08
CA PRO A 78 -4.24 -11.38 11.43
C PRO A 78 -2.71 -11.53 11.54
N GLU A 79 -2.07 -12.12 10.53
CA GLU A 79 -0.60 -12.25 10.43
C GLU A 79 0.09 -10.98 9.89
N THR A 80 -0.66 -9.91 9.63
CA THR A 80 -0.06 -8.63 9.25
C THR A 80 0.85 -8.13 10.35
N LEU A 81 2.15 -8.03 10.06
CA LEU A 81 3.16 -7.62 11.04
C LEU A 81 3.23 -6.10 11.14
N SER A 82 3.18 -5.58 12.37
CA SER A 82 3.41 -4.17 12.65
C SER A 82 4.74 -3.99 13.38
N ILE A 83 5.69 -3.28 12.76
CA ILE A 83 7.03 -3.01 13.33
C ILE A 83 7.09 -1.55 13.71
N ASN A 84 7.15 -1.27 15.02
CA ASN A 84 7.36 0.08 15.53
C ASN A 84 8.85 0.31 15.73
N THR A 85 9.36 1.42 15.22
CA THR A 85 10.77 1.78 15.35
C THR A 85 10.94 3.29 15.43
N SER A 86 12.09 3.72 15.92
CA SER A 86 12.43 5.13 15.98
C SER A 86 13.87 5.36 15.58
N VAL A 87 14.13 6.52 14.99
CA VAL A 87 15.48 6.99 14.68
C VAL A 87 15.70 8.35 15.28
N LYS A 88 16.86 8.52 15.93
CA LYS A 88 17.31 9.80 16.46
C LYS A 88 18.44 10.35 15.60
N LYS A 89 18.38 11.64 15.29
CA LYS A 89 19.46 12.39 14.60
C LYS A 89 19.71 13.73 15.26
N ASN A 90 20.98 14.07 15.45
CA ASN A 90 21.40 15.40 15.88
C ASN A 90 21.50 16.30 14.65
N PHE A 91 20.90 17.49 14.73
CA PHE A 91 20.87 18.53 13.70
C PHE A 91 21.73 19.75 14.03
N ASP A 92 22.37 19.80 15.22
CA ASP A 92 23.25 20.90 15.64
C ASP A 92 22.61 22.29 15.51
N ASN A 93 21.33 22.41 15.86
CA ASN A 93 20.52 23.62 15.70
C ASN A 93 20.41 24.11 14.24
N LYS A 94 20.49 23.20 13.27
CA LYS A 94 20.26 23.50 11.85
C LYS A 94 18.82 23.21 11.46
N LYS A 95 18.41 23.80 10.33
CA LYS A 95 17.07 23.56 9.76
C LYS A 95 16.92 22.14 9.28
N ILE A 96 15.76 21.57 9.54
CA ILE A 96 15.34 20.26 9.02
C ILE A 96 14.98 20.39 7.54
N LEU A 97 15.61 19.57 6.70
CA LEU A 97 15.32 19.51 5.27
C LEU A 97 14.57 18.19 4.96
N LYS A 98 13.68 18.26 3.97
CA LYS A 98 12.84 17.11 3.56
C LYS A 98 13.67 15.87 3.20
N ASN A 99 14.72 16.05 2.40
CA ASN A 99 15.60 14.97 1.98
C ASN A 99 16.33 14.26 3.14
N GLN A 100 16.57 14.97 4.26
CA GLN A 100 17.19 14.36 5.44
C GLN A 100 16.23 13.42 6.15
N ILE A 101 14.95 13.78 6.21
CA ILE A 101 13.88 12.92 6.76
C ILE A 101 13.68 11.70 5.87
N GLU A 102 13.57 11.90 4.55
CA GLU A 102 13.42 10.83 3.57
C GLU A 102 14.58 9.82 3.68
N TYR A 103 15.82 10.31 3.83
CA TYR A 103 16.99 9.45 4.01
C TYR A 103 16.90 8.62 5.30
N LEU A 104 16.49 9.23 6.43
CA LEU A 104 16.37 8.51 7.70
C LEU A 104 15.31 7.40 7.64
N ILE A 105 14.18 7.67 6.98
CA ILE A 105 13.10 6.68 6.82
C ILE A 105 13.53 5.56 5.86
N GLU A 106 14.23 5.90 4.77
CA GLU A 106 14.76 4.90 3.84
C GLU A 106 15.82 4.01 4.52
N ASP A 107 16.68 4.57 5.36
CA ASP A 107 17.66 3.80 6.14
C ASP A 107 16.97 2.82 7.10
N LEU A 108 15.94 3.24 7.82
CA LEU A 108 15.11 2.36 8.65
C LEU A 108 14.47 1.22 7.84
N LYS A 109 13.91 1.55 6.67
CA LYS A 109 13.33 0.58 5.75
C LYS A 109 14.36 -0.47 5.33
N GLN A 110 15.55 -0.04 4.94
CA GLN A 110 16.62 -0.96 4.54
C GLN A 110 17.09 -1.85 5.71
N GLN A 111 17.17 -1.32 6.92
CA GLN A 111 17.52 -2.10 8.11
C GLN A 111 16.47 -3.17 8.41
N ILE A 112 15.17 -2.85 8.29
CA ILE A 112 14.07 -3.83 8.48
C ILE A 112 14.17 -4.94 7.43
N LEU A 113 14.30 -4.59 6.14
CA LEU A 113 14.37 -5.56 5.04
C LEU A 113 15.62 -6.44 5.10
N LYS A 114 16.74 -5.91 5.63
CA LYS A 114 17.95 -6.69 5.82
C LYS A 114 17.79 -7.76 6.92
N ASN A 115 17.01 -7.46 7.95
CA ASN A 115 16.81 -8.36 9.09
C ASN A 115 15.61 -9.31 8.90
N SER A 116 14.71 -9.02 7.97
CA SER A 116 13.49 -9.79 7.71
C SER A 116 13.28 -9.89 6.19
N SER A 117 13.82 -10.96 5.59
CA SER A 117 13.77 -11.18 4.14
C SER A 117 12.43 -11.75 3.65
N ASP A 118 11.61 -12.22 4.57
CA ASP A 118 10.32 -12.89 4.35
C ASP A 118 9.11 -11.94 4.38
N ILE A 119 9.37 -10.64 4.56
CA ILE A 119 8.33 -9.61 4.58
C ILE A 119 8.40 -8.68 3.38
N LYS A 120 7.23 -8.11 3.05
CA LYS A 120 7.05 -6.99 2.12
C LYS A 120 6.40 -5.84 2.85
N ILE A 121 7.02 -4.67 2.84
CA ILE A 121 6.48 -3.48 3.48
C ILE A 121 5.32 -2.95 2.62
N GLY A 122 4.13 -2.86 3.22
CA GLY A 122 2.93 -2.31 2.60
C GLY A 122 2.73 -0.83 2.90
N HIS A 123 2.98 -0.41 4.15
CA HIS A 123 2.84 0.98 4.57
C HIS A 123 3.97 1.39 5.50
N ILE A 124 4.39 2.65 5.40
CA ILE A 124 5.31 3.32 6.32
C ILE A 124 4.59 4.55 6.87
N LEU A 125 4.27 4.54 8.14
CA LEU A 125 3.52 5.60 8.80
C LEU A 125 4.44 6.31 9.78
N VAL A 126 4.59 7.63 9.64
CA VAL A 126 5.23 8.43 10.69
C VAL A 126 4.18 8.79 11.72
N GLU A 127 4.36 8.30 12.94
CA GLU A 127 3.42 8.55 14.03
C GLU A 127 3.66 9.90 14.66
N TYR A 128 4.93 10.19 14.99
CA TYR A 128 5.33 11.42 15.65
C TYR A 128 6.74 11.86 15.25
N TYR A 129 6.97 13.17 15.31
CA TYR A 129 8.28 13.79 15.31
C TYR A 129 8.50 14.45 16.69
N PHE A 130 9.66 14.21 17.30
CA PHE A 130 10.04 14.87 18.54
C PHE A 130 11.22 15.79 18.26
N LEU A 131 11.03 17.09 18.45
CA LEU A 131 12.07 18.10 18.31
C LEU A 131 12.40 18.62 19.71
N ASP A 132 13.60 18.35 20.17
CA ASP A 132 14.09 18.79 21.49
C ASP A 132 13.13 18.47 22.65
N GLY A 133 12.35 17.36 22.51
CA GLY A 133 11.38 16.89 23.49
C GLY A 133 9.94 17.32 23.24
N GLU A 134 9.66 18.18 22.28
CA GLU A 134 8.31 18.57 21.87
C GLU A 134 7.77 17.67 20.75
N ILE A 135 6.47 17.35 20.80
CA ILE A 135 5.79 16.46 19.86
C ILE A 135 5.20 17.26 18.70
N TYR A 136 5.49 16.81 17.47
CA TYR A 136 4.93 17.34 16.24
C TYR A 136 4.23 16.22 15.49
N ASN A 137 2.96 16.45 15.09
CA ASN A 137 2.15 15.50 14.34
C ASN A 137 2.26 15.68 12.82
N LYS A 138 3.01 16.70 12.38
CA LYS A 138 3.24 16.99 10.95
C LYS A 138 4.73 17.14 10.71
N LEU A 139 5.13 16.87 9.47
CA LEU A 139 6.52 16.95 9.04
C LEU A 139 7.11 18.34 9.29
N PRO A 140 8.11 18.48 10.19
CA PRO A 140 8.63 19.77 10.68
C PRO A 140 9.70 20.35 9.75
N ILE A 141 9.42 20.50 8.46
CA ILE A 141 10.37 21.07 7.50
C ILE A 141 10.58 22.56 7.76
N GLY A 142 11.85 22.96 7.80
CA GLY A 142 12.25 24.36 8.04
C GLY A 142 12.39 24.72 9.51
N GLU A 143 11.88 23.90 10.43
CA GLU A 143 12.13 24.03 11.86
C GLU A 143 13.61 23.79 12.18
N THR A 144 14.09 24.38 13.26
CA THR A 144 15.44 24.18 13.79
C THR A 144 15.37 23.37 15.06
N CYS A 145 16.24 22.39 15.21
CA CYS A 145 16.37 21.63 16.45
C CYS A 145 17.81 21.16 16.67
N LYS A 146 18.10 20.81 17.90
CA LYS A 146 19.32 20.11 18.25
C LYS A 146 19.16 18.63 17.95
N ASP A 147 18.11 18.01 18.47
CA ASP A 147 17.81 16.59 18.34
C ASP A 147 16.42 16.39 17.72
N LEU A 148 16.36 15.54 16.68
CA LEU A 148 15.12 15.05 16.11
C LEU A 148 15.02 13.56 16.37
N VAL A 149 13.84 13.11 16.85
CA VAL A 149 13.46 11.68 16.86
C VAL A 149 12.23 11.51 15.97
N ILE A 150 12.28 10.55 15.07
CA ILE A 150 11.16 10.16 14.23
C ILE A 150 10.68 8.81 14.69
N GLN A 151 9.40 8.71 15.09
CA GLN A 151 8.75 7.46 15.42
C GLN A 151 7.93 6.98 14.23
N THR A 152 8.19 5.76 13.79
CA THR A 152 7.57 5.17 12.60
C THR A 152 6.96 3.81 12.93
N ARG A 153 5.88 3.50 12.20
CA ARG A 153 5.26 2.18 12.18
C ARG A 153 5.27 1.65 10.75
N PHE A 154 5.85 0.47 10.57
CA PHE A 154 5.87 -0.25 9.31
C PHE A 154 4.81 -1.34 9.36
N ILE A 155 3.90 -1.37 8.39
CA ILE A 155 2.92 -2.43 8.21
C ILE A 155 3.43 -3.35 7.11
N CYS A 156 3.66 -4.61 7.45
CA CYS A 156 4.32 -5.59 6.60
C CYS A 156 3.42 -6.80 6.37
N PHE A 157 3.52 -7.37 5.18
CA PHE A 157 2.84 -8.59 4.77
C PHE A 157 3.85 -9.71 4.56
N SER A 158 3.38 -10.96 4.58
CA SER A 158 4.19 -12.10 4.13
C SER A 158 4.61 -11.87 2.67
N LYS A 159 5.92 -11.92 2.41
CA LYS A 159 6.48 -11.77 1.07
C LYS A 159 6.00 -12.89 0.16
N PHE A 160 6.00 -14.14 0.66
CA PHE A 160 5.50 -15.29 -0.09
C PHE A 160 4.05 -15.09 -0.54
N PHE A 161 3.19 -14.64 0.34
CA PHE A 161 1.77 -14.42 0.02
C PHE A 161 1.59 -13.31 -1.01
N THR A 162 2.25 -12.19 -0.82
CA THR A 162 2.13 -11.05 -1.75
C THR A 162 2.73 -11.36 -3.12
N ASP A 163 3.89 -12.03 -3.19
CA ASP A 163 4.50 -12.42 -4.45
C ASP A 163 3.60 -13.42 -5.19
N SER A 164 2.99 -14.39 -4.48
CA SER A 164 2.03 -15.34 -5.07
C SER A 164 0.79 -14.67 -5.64
N LEU A 165 0.30 -13.61 -4.98
CA LEU A 165 -0.80 -12.79 -5.50
C LEU A 165 -0.38 -12.01 -6.75
N GLU A 166 0.80 -11.40 -6.74
CA GLU A 166 1.33 -10.70 -7.91
C GLU A 166 1.47 -11.63 -9.11
N ASP A 167 2.04 -12.81 -8.92
CA ASP A 167 2.15 -13.84 -9.98
C ASP A 167 0.78 -14.27 -10.50
N LEU A 168 -0.20 -14.49 -9.61
CA LEU A 168 -1.55 -14.86 -9.99
C LEU A 168 -2.19 -13.78 -10.89
N PHE A 169 -2.14 -12.52 -10.52
CA PHE A 169 -2.73 -11.43 -11.31
C PHE A 169 -1.98 -11.17 -12.61
N LEU A 170 -0.65 -11.34 -12.61
CA LEU A 170 0.18 -11.22 -13.79
C LEU A 170 -0.23 -12.23 -14.90
N ASN A 171 -0.67 -13.45 -14.52
CA ASN A 171 -1.19 -14.44 -15.47
C ASN A 171 -2.45 -13.95 -16.21
N TYR A 172 -3.18 -12.98 -15.65
CA TYR A 172 -4.32 -12.31 -16.27
C TYR A 172 -3.97 -10.94 -16.88
N GLN A 173 -2.69 -10.58 -16.92
CA GLN A 173 -2.20 -9.28 -17.40
C GLN A 173 -2.76 -8.09 -16.58
N ILE A 174 -2.97 -8.31 -15.29
CA ILE A 174 -3.47 -7.31 -14.34
C ILE A 174 -2.34 -6.94 -13.39
N ASP A 175 -2.04 -5.65 -13.30
CA ASP A 175 -1.06 -5.11 -12.35
C ASP A 175 -1.73 -4.81 -11.01
N ILE A 176 -1.04 -5.12 -9.90
CA ILE A 176 -1.43 -4.65 -8.58
C ILE A 176 -0.86 -3.23 -8.39
N ASN A 177 -1.76 -2.25 -8.35
CA ASN A 177 -1.39 -0.85 -8.14
C ASN A 177 -0.92 -0.61 -6.69
N LYS A 178 -1.68 -1.08 -5.71
CA LYS A 178 -1.34 -0.95 -4.28
C LYS A 178 -1.79 -2.18 -3.48
N ILE A 179 -0.96 -2.60 -2.52
CA ILE A 179 -1.33 -3.57 -1.49
C ILE A 179 -1.60 -2.79 -0.21
N ILE A 180 -2.80 -2.94 0.33
CA ILE A 180 -3.35 -2.12 1.40
C ILE A 180 -3.70 -3.00 2.60
N CYS A 181 -3.25 -2.64 3.77
CA CYS A 181 -3.74 -3.23 5.01
C CYS A 181 -5.17 -2.74 5.28
N THR A 182 -6.14 -3.65 5.30
CA THR A 182 -7.56 -3.31 5.47
C THR A 182 -7.82 -2.60 6.79
N ASN A 183 -7.19 -3.03 7.89
CA ASN A 183 -7.34 -2.40 9.20
C ASN A 183 -6.78 -0.98 9.23
N TYR A 184 -5.65 -0.74 8.54
CA TYR A 184 -5.12 0.61 8.39
C TYR A 184 -6.07 1.48 7.55
N ALA A 185 -6.56 0.98 6.42
CA ALA A 185 -7.50 1.73 5.59
C ALA A 185 -8.77 2.09 6.36
N LYS A 186 -9.36 1.14 7.11
CA LYS A 186 -10.51 1.39 7.98
C LYS A 186 -10.25 2.46 9.03
N SER A 187 -9.04 2.53 9.61
CA SER A 187 -8.68 3.54 10.61
C SER A 187 -8.68 4.98 10.07
N LEU A 188 -8.71 5.17 8.74
CA LEU A 188 -8.82 6.49 8.11
C LEU A 188 -10.29 6.96 7.95
N LEU A 189 -11.27 6.11 8.24
CA LEU A 189 -12.68 6.49 8.24
C LEU A 189 -13.05 7.16 9.56
N GLU A 190 -13.93 8.17 9.50
CA GLU A 190 -14.42 8.86 10.68
C GLU A 190 -15.48 8.05 11.45
N ASN A 191 -16.14 7.10 10.77
CA ASN A 191 -17.16 6.23 11.32
C ASN A 191 -16.90 4.78 10.93
N ASP A 192 -17.00 3.85 11.89
CA ASP A 192 -16.82 2.40 11.75
C ASP A 192 -17.98 1.72 10.99
N PHE A 193 -18.25 2.12 9.76
CA PHE A 193 -19.15 1.39 8.91
C PHE A 193 -18.40 0.33 8.10
N GLU A 194 -18.61 -0.94 8.44
CA GLU A 194 -18.05 -2.08 7.71
C GLU A 194 -18.34 -2.03 6.19
N ASP A 195 -19.41 -1.35 5.79
CA ASP A 195 -19.85 -1.23 4.40
C ASP A 195 -19.00 -0.28 3.53
N ASN A 196 -18.03 0.44 4.11
CA ASN A 196 -17.25 1.47 3.40
C ASN A 196 -15.83 1.06 3.02
N LEU A 197 -15.58 -0.24 2.80
CA LEU A 197 -14.25 -0.74 2.41
C LEU A 197 -13.66 -0.03 1.20
N ALA A 198 -14.47 0.25 0.17
CA ALA A 198 -13.99 0.95 -1.02
C ALA A 198 -13.59 2.39 -0.72
N GLU A 199 -14.33 3.10 0.15
CA GLU A 199 -13.97 4.45 0.58
C GLU A 199 -12.69 4.46 1.41
N ALA A 200 -12.54 3.47 2.31
CA ALA A 200 -11.31 3.27 3.07
C ALA A 200 -10.09 3.07 2.14
N GLY A 201 -10.24 2.20 1.14
CA GLY A 201 -9.23 1.97 0.13
C GLY A 201 -8.91 3.22 -0.69
N LEU A 202 -9.91 3.98 -1.11
CA LEU A 202 -9.72 5.26 -1.82
C LEU A 202 -8.91 6.26 -1.00
N LYS A 203 -9.19 6.41 0.32
CA LYS A 203 -8.39 7.30 1.18
C LYS A 203 -6.90 6.94 1.17
N VAL A 204 -6.57 5.65 1.14
CA VAL A 204 -5.17 5.20 1.05
C VAL A 204 -4.58 5.47 -0.34
N VAL A 205 -5.33 5.16 -1.41
CA VAL A 205 -4.87 5.38 -2.80
C VAL A 205 -4.66 6.86 -3.09
N ASP A 206 -5.54 7.72 -2.58
CA ASP A 206 -5.48 9.17 -2.77
C ASP A 206 -4.53 9.89 -1.79
N GLY A 207 -3.83 9.14 -0.92
CA GLY A 207 -2.83 9.71 0.01
C GLY A 207 -3.44 10.60 1.09
N PHE A 208 -4.62 10.25 1.61
CA PHE A 208 -5.31 11.03 2.65
C PHE A 208 -4.47 11.23 3.91
N ASN A 209 -3.71 10.20 4.31
CA ASN A 209 -2.78 10.31 5.43
C ASN A 209 -1.46 10.94 4.96
N THR A 210 -1.27 12.22 5.24
CA THR A 210 -0.05 12.97 4.87
C THR A 210 1.21 12.51 5.60
N ASN A 211 1.08 11.69 6.64
CA ASN A 211 2.18 11.07 7.38
C ASN A 211 2.51 9.65 6.86
N GLU A 212 1.78 9.15 5.86
CA GLU A 212 2.17 7.95 5.13
C GLU A 212 3.27 8.30 4.13
N VAL A 213 4.39 7.59 4.22
CA VAL A 213 5.52 7.76 3.31
C VAL A 213 5.32 6.87 2.10
N ASP A 214 5.39 7.44 0.90
CA ASP A 214 5.28 6.67 -0.33
C ASP A 214 6.46 5.70 -0.45
N ILE A 215 6.14 4.41 -0.53
CA ILE A 215 7.11 3.32 -0.67
C ILE A 215 7.58 3.18 -2.12
N ASN A 216 6.84 3.74 -3.06
CA ASN A 216 7.21 3.68 -4.46
C ASN A 216 8.55 4.38 -4.64
N SER A 217 9.64 3.62 -4.43
CA SER A 217 10.89 3.90 -5.12
C SER A 217 10.48 4.28 -6.54
N LYS A 218 10.87 5.48 -6.99
CA LYS A 218 10.76 5.89 -8.40
C LYS A 218 10.86 4.62 -9.23
N LYS A 219 9.76 4.23 -9.93
CA LYS A 219 9.88 3.25 -11.00
C LYS A 219 11.06 3.76 -11.77
N MET A 220 12.21 3.10 -11.70
CA MET A 220 13.28 3.38 -12.64
C MET A 220 12.56 3.23 -13.97
N ILE A 221 12.33 4.35 -14.64
CA ILE A 221 11.98 4.33 -16.04
C ILE A 221 13.08 3.44 -16.59
N LYS A 222 12.73 2.21 -16.95
CA LYS A 222 13.64 1.35 -17.70
C LYS A 222 13.82 2.10 -19.00
N VAL A 223 14.79 3.00 -18.99
CA VAL A 223 15.26 3.67 -20.20
C VAL A 223 15.67 2.53 -21.09
N GLY A 224 14.88 2.31 -22.14
CA GLY A 224 15.07 1.20 -23.05
C GLY A 224 16.52 1.23 -23.53
N PHE A 225 17.07 0.07 -23.83
CA PHE A 225 18.45 -0.06 -24.31
C PHE A 225 18.78 0.93 -25.43
N PHE A 226 17.79 1.27 -26.28
CA PHE A 226 17.91 2.23 -27.36
C PHE A 226 17.97 3.69 -26.89
N GLU A 227 17.27 4.10 -25.82
CA GLU A 227 17.37 5.46 -25.28
C GLU A 227 18.72 5.74 -24.62
N LYS A 228 19.37 4.71 -24.04
CA LYS A 228 20.74 4.83 -23.53
C LYS A 228 21.76 5.08 -24.63
N LEU A 229 21.54 4.58 -25.84
CA LEU A 229 22.42 4.79 -27.00
C LEU A 229 22.36 6.24 -27.50
N PHE A 230 21.22 6.91 -27.47
CA PHE A 230 21.08 8.30 -27.93
C PHE A 230 21.72 9.32 -26.99
N HIS A 231 21.84 9.04 -25.69
CA HIS A 231 22.54 9.92 -24.74
C HIS A 231 24.08 9.80 -24.76
N ILE A 232 24.65 8.85 -25.52
CA ILE A 232 26.11 8.70 -25.66
C ILE A 232 26.64 9.51 -26.86
N PHE A 233 25.75 9.98 -27.75
CA PHE A 233 26.12 10.70 -28.97
C PHE A 233 25.57 12.15 -29.02
N SER A 234 25.17 12.71 -27.87
CA SER A 234 24.79 14.13 -27.73
C SER A 234 25.81 14.88 -26.95
#